data_1f0eebe88a740ee636b891210f87fc1f
#
_entry.id   1f0eebe88a740ee636b891210f87fc1f
#
_cell.length_a   1.000
_cell.length_b   1.000
_cell.length_c   1.000
_cell.angle_alpha   90.00
_cell.angle_beta   90.00
_cell.angle_gamma   90.00
#
_symmetry.space_group_name_H-M   'P 1'
#
loop_
_entity.id
_entity.type
_entity.pdbx_description
1 polymer ?
#
loop_
_entity_poly.entity_id
_entity_poly.type
_entity_poly.pdbx_seq_one_letter_code
_entity_poly.pdbx_strand_id
1 'polypeptide(L)'
;LKSDAVSRQLPIKYEEMSKTAGKNNDRQNIKLIVPQDGDALKDYINLTNRSNGDELKLSDSGVIISERLAKLLKVKAGGEITVTDSKNNDRTMIVSDICEMYIGHFIFMNESYYQTIFGETYSPNANLITLADGSIENVNNQANDFIKLDGIQGVVQNTTLINQINTIVNSLDMIMQVLIIVAVLLAVVILYNLTNINVSERIRELSTIKVLGFYDKEVTMYIYRETILLTILGILVGFGFGDALYQYILAVVPPEDVMFDPALGATAFIVPVITITAITVLLGIIINRKLKTIDMLEALKSVE
;
A
#
# COMPACT_ATOMS: atom_id res chain seq x y z
N LEU A 1 31.80 15.58 -10.04
CA LEU A 1 32.47 14.27 -9.95
C LEU A 1 32.79 13.74 -11.34
N LYS A 2 34.05 13.65 -11.69
CA LYS A 2 34.50 12.96 -12.92
C LYS A 2 35.01 11.57 -12.50
N SER A 3 34.17 10.59 -12.60
CA SER A 3 34.48 9.18 -12.36
C SER A 3 33.88 8.35 -13.49
N ASP A 4 34.60 7.39 -14.03
CA ASP A 4 34.10 6.47 -15.06
C ASP A 4 32.93 5.63 -14.56
N ALA A 5 32.72 5.55 -13.26
CA ALA A 5 31.58 4.87 -12.64
C ALA A 5 30.27 5.68 -12.72
N VAL A 6 30.35 7.00 -12.97
CA VAL A 6 29.18 7.90 -13.01
C VAL A 6 28.67 8.00 -14.44
N SER A 7 27.48 7.48 -14.70
CA SER A 7 26.79 7.59 -15.98
C SER A 7 26.19 8.97 -16.21
N ARG A 8 25.52 9.51 -15.18
CA ARG A 8 24.87 10.83 -15.22
C ARG A 8 24.96 11.50 -13.86
N GLN A 9 25.05 12.83 -13.87
CA GLN A 9 24.98 13.64 -12.65
C GLN A 9 24.17 14.91 -12.90
N LEU A 10 23.42 15.34 -11.89
CA LEU A 10 22.67 16.57 -11.89
C LEU A 10 23.01 17.35 -10.61
N PRO A 11 23.65 18.53 -10.72
CA PRO A 11 23.86 19.39 -9.57
C PRO A 11 22.54 19.89 -9.01
N ILE A 12 22.40 19.86 -7.69
CA ILE A 12 21.22 20.34 -6.98
C ILE A 12 21.62 21.21 -5.79
N LYS A 13 20.73 22.09 -5.40
CA LYS A 13 20.75 22.67 -4.06
C LYS A 13 19.88 21.78 -3.18
N TYR A 14 20.47 21.23 -2.14
CA TYR A 14 19.79 20.46 -1.10
C TYR A 14 19.80 21.25 0.20
N GLU A 15 18.65 21.37 0.84
CA GLU A 15 18.52 22.00 2.15
C GLU A 15 17.51 21.24 3.02
N GLU A 16 17.82 21.10 4.30
CA GLU A 16 16.91 20.57 5.28
C GLU A 16 16.09 21.70 5.90
N MET A 17 14.80 21.63 5.72
CA MET A 17 13.82 22.55 6.30
C MET A 17 13.00 21.82 7.35
N SER A 18 12.22 22.55 8.12
CA SER A 18 11.40 21.95 9.14
C SER A 18 10.05 22.67 9.28
N LYS A 19 9.07 21.92 9.79
CA LYS A 19 7.78 22.45 10.21
C LYS A 19 7.24 21.63 11.36
N THR A 20 6.78 22.29 12.41
CA THR A 20 6.03 21.64 13.46
C THR A 20 4.60 21.39 12.97
N ALA A 21 4.23 20.11 12.84
CA ALA A 21 2.91 19.69 12.32
C ALA A 21 2.59 18.26 12.77
N GLY A 22 1.40 17.78 12.43
CA GLY A 22 0.94 16.44 12.79
C GLY A 22 0.09 16.38 14.05
N LYS A 23 -0.31 15.16 14.43
CA LYS A 23 -1.19 14.94 15.57
C LYS A 23 -0.52 15.29 16.91
N ASN A 24 0.78 15.09 17.00
CA ASN A 24 1.57 15.32 18.22
C ASN A 24 2.31 16.67 18.22
N ASN A 25 2.15 17.50 17.17
CA ASN A 25 2.96 18.70 16.96
C ASN A 25 4.46 18.40 16.94
N ASP A 26 4.85 17.31 16.28
CA ASP A 26 6.25 16.94 16.13
C ASP A 26 6.93 17.78 15.05
N ARG A 27 8.25 17.97 15.20
CA ARG A 27 9.06 18.64 14.19
C ARG A 27 9.28 17.71 13.01
N GLN A 28 8.73 18.07 11.87
CA GLN A 28 8.86 17.35 10.61
C GLN A 28 10.09 17.86 9.85
N ASN A 29 10.93 16.93 9.43
CA ASN A 29 12.07 17.25 8.56
C ASN A 29 11.62 17.22 7.11
N ILE A 30 11.87 18.31 6.39
CA ILE A 30 11.46 18.52 5.00
C ILE A 30 12.71 18.71 4.16
N LYS A 31 12.83 17.99 3.07
CA LYS A 31 13.97 18.05 2.14
C LYS A 31 13.61 18.94 0.97
N LEU A 32 14.29 20.08 0.86
CA LEU A 32 14.20 20.95 -0.31
C LEU A 32 15.20 20.48 -1.36
N ILE A 33 14.73 20.28 -2.58
CA ILE A 33 15.55 19.92 -3.75
C ILE A 33 15.30 20.96 -4.84
N VAL A 34 16.36 21.65 -5.23
CA VAL A 34 16.36 22.63 -6.32
C VAL A 34 17.38 22.17 -7.36
N PRO A 35 16.97 21.58 -8.48
CA PRO A 35 17.90 21.18 -9.54
C PRO A 35 18.43 22.41 -10.29
N GLN A 36 19.68 22.31 -10.77
CA GLN A 36 20.25 23.31 -11.67
C GLN A 36 19.54 23.35 -13.02
N ASP A 37 19.05 22.18 -13.47
CA ASP A 37 18.22 22.02 -14.64
C ASP A 37 16.93 21.31 -14.26
N GLY A 38 15.82 22.05 -14.26
CA GLY A 38 14.50 21.53 -13.88
C GLY A 38 13.99 20.45 -14.82
N ASP A 39 14.29 20.53 -16.11
CA ASP A 39 13.87 19.54 -17.11
C ASP A 39 14.66 18.22 -17.01
N ALA A 40 15.91 18.30 -16.54
CA ALA A 40 16.74 17.10 -16.31
C ALA A 40 16.34 16.32 -15.05
N LEU A 41 15.58 16.92 -14.12
CA LEU A 41 15.18 16.25 -12.87
C LEU A 41 14.42 14.95 -13.11
N LYS A 42 13.59 14.89 -14.15
CA LYS A 42 12.80 13.70 -14.52
C LYS A 42 13.64 12.45 -14.77
N ASP A 43 14.90 12.61 -15.16
CA ASP A 43 15.82 11.48 -15.39
C ASP A 43 16.32 10.85 -14.08
N TYR A 44 16.04 11.47 -12.93
CA TYR A 44 16.47 11.04 -11.59
C TYR A 44 15.29 10.81 -10.65
N ILE A 45 14.28 11.68 -10.70
CA ILE A 45 13.11 11.64 -9.82
C ILE A 45 11.86 11.85 -10.70
N ASN A 46 11.00 10.84 -10.70
CA ASN A 46 9.73 10.94 -11.41
C ASN A 46 8.70 11.64 -10.51
N LEU A 47 8.31 12.85 -10.89
CA LEU A 47 7.29 13.63 -10.21
C LEU A 47 5.96 13.42 -10.94
N THR A 48 5.06 12.64 -10.35
CA THR A 48 3.74 12.35 -10.91
C THR A 48 2.64 12.75 -9.95
N ASN A 49 1.50 13.15 -10.48
CA ASN A 49 0.29 13.35 -9.69
C ASN A 49 -0.48 12.02 -9.61
N ARG A 50 -0.76 11.55 -8.38
CA ARG A 50 -1.47 10.29 -8.15
C ARG A 50 -2.85 10.23 -8.78
N SER A 51 -3.59 11.35 -8.80
CA SER A 51 -5.00 11.34 -9.20
C SER A 51 -5.21 11.15 -10.70
N ASN A 52 -4.30 11.63 -11.54
CA ASN A 52 -4.40 11.56 -13.00
C ASN A 52 -3.21 10.89 -13.68
N GLY A 53 -2.13 10.61 -12.93
CA GLY A 53 -0.90 10.01 -13.47
C GLY A 53 -0.05 10.96 -14.32
N ASP A 54 -0.38 12.25 -14.35
CA ASP A 54 0.35 13.22 -15.15
C ASP A 54 1.75 13.50 -14.57
N GLU A 55 2.73 13.63 -15.46
CA GLU A 55 4.07 14.08 -15.12
C GLU A 55 4.04 15.57 -14.76
N LEU A 56 4.58 15.92 -13.60
CA LEU A 56 4.63 17.28 -13.09
C LEU A 56 5.94 17.96 -13.48
N LYS A 57 5.85 19.24 -13.85
CA LYS A 57 7.00 20.08 -14.15
C LYS A 57 7.17 21.16 -13.11
N LEU A 58 8.43 21.48 -12.79
CA LEU A 58 8.74 22.58 -11.89
C LEU A 58 8.27 23.91 -12.48
N SER A 59 7.67 24.75 -11.64
CA SER A 59 7.13 26.06 -12.02
C SER A 59 8.01 27.19 -11.48
N ASP A 60 8.06 28.31 -12.21
CA ASP A 60 8.73 29.53 -11.76
C ASP A 60 7.91 30.33 -10.72
N SER A 61 6.70 29.89 -10.39
CA SER A 61 5.78 30.58 -9.50
C SER A 61 5.31 29.76 -8.30
N GLY A 62 5.85 28.56 -8.09
CA GLY A 62 5.44 27.70 -6.99
C GLY A 62 6.31 26.47 -6.81
N VAL A 63 5.99 25.69 -5.79
CA VAL A 63 6.70 24.46 -5.42
C VAL A 63 5.81 23.25 -5.64
N ILE A 64 6.43 22.11 -5.97
CA ILE A 64 5.79 20.80 -5.91
C ILE A 64 6.14 20.19 -4.54
N ILE A 65 5.14 19.73 -3.81
CA ILE A 65 5.35 19.09 -2.51
C ILE A 65 4.88 17.65 -2.52
N SER A 66 5.47 16.82 -1.66
CA SER A 66 5.03 15.43 -1.47
C SER A 66 3.60 15.36 -0.90
N GLU A 67 2.81 14.39 -1.35
CA GLU A 67 1.41 14.21 -0.96
C GLU A 67 1.24 14.06 0.56
N ARG A 68 2.18 13.37 1.22
CA ARG A 68 2.14 13.22 2.67
C ARG A 68 2.34 14.56 3.38
N LEU A 69 3.25 15.40 2.89
CA LEU A 69 3.45 16.75 3.42
C LEU A 69 2.20 17.62 3.20
N ALA A 70 1.58 17.55 2.03
CA ALA A 70 0.34 18.27 1.74
C ALA A 70 -0.79 17.90 2.70
N LYS A 71 -0.97 16.59 2.97
CA LYS A 71 -1.95 16.10 3.95
C LYS A 71 -1.65 16.56 5.37
N LEU A 72 -0.38 16.53 5.77
CA LEU A 72 0.07 16.93 7.09
C LEU A 72 -0.17 18.43 7.34
N LEU A 73 0.15 19.27 6.35
CA LEU A 73 -0.05 20.72 6.40
C LEU A 73 -1.48 21.16 6.04
N LYS A 74 -2.33 20.20 5.59
CA LYS A 74 -3.72 20.43 5.14
C LYS A 74 -3.80 21.46 4.01
N VAL A 75 -2.83 21.42 3.09
CA VAL A 75 -2.75 22.33 1.95
C VAL A 75 -3.12 21.59 0.65
N LYS A 76 -3.63 22.31 -0.32
CA LYS A 76 -3.91 21.88 -1.69
C LYS A 76 -3.08 22.68 -2.68
N ALA A 77 -3.02 22.22 -3.93
CA ALA A 77 -2.46 23.02 -5.01
C ALA A 77 -3.15 24.40 -5.08
N GLY A 78 -2.37 25.46 -5.27
CA GLY A 78 -2.77 26.85 -5.18
C GLY A 78 -2.70 27.46 -3.77
N GLY A 79 -2.50 26.66 -2.73
CA GLY A 79 -2.38 27.13 -1.35
C GLY A 79 -0.95 27.54 -0.98
N GLU A 80 -0.80 28.16 0.19
CA GLU A 80 0.48 28.60 0.72
C GLU A 80 0.95 27.68 1.85
N ILE A 81 2.27 27.45 1.92
CA ILE A 81 2.94 26.78 3.03
C ILE A 81 4.02 27.70 3.60
N THR A 82 4.20 27.67 4.91
CA THR A 82 5.31 28.30 5.59
C THR A 82 6.13 27.24 6.29
N VAL A 83 7.41 27.16 5.97
CA VAL A 83 8.38 26.22 6.54
C VAL A 83 9.63 26.99 7.00
N THR A 84 10.34 26.45 7.98
CA THR A 84 11.52 27.08 8.56
C THR A 84 12.78 26.51 7.90
N ASP A 85 13.63 27.39 7.38
CA ASP A 85 14.90 27.02 6.72
C ASP A 85 15.98 26.60 7.75
N SER A 86 17.14 26.14 7.26
CA SER A 86 18.28 25.75 8.07
C SER A 86 18.89 26.89 8.90
N LYS A 87 18.62 28.16 8.51
CA LYS A 87 19.03 29.36 9.22
C LYS A 87 17.96 29.88 10.20
N ASN A 88 16.91 29.10 10.43
CA ASN A 88 15.79 29.42 11.30
C ASN A 88 14.94 30.61 10.84
N ASN A 89 14.88 30.86 9.53
CA ASN A 89 13.95 31.82 8.93
C ASN A 89 12.72 31.14 8.37
N ASP A 90 11.57 31.74 8.56
CA ASP A 90 10.34 31.28 7.94
C ASP A 90 10.28 31.67 6.47
N ARG A 91 10.01 30.68 5.60
CA ARG A 91 9.87 30.83 4.16
C ARG A 91 8.46 30.45 3.76
N THR A 92 7.75 31.40 3.16
CA THR A 92 6.39 31.18 2.65
C THR A 92 6.45 30.96 1.14
N MET A 93 5.80 29.88 0.68
CA MET A 93 5.84 29.43 -0.71
C MET A 93 4.45 29.03 -1.17
N ILE A 94 4.16 29.23 -2.46
CA ILE A 94 2.92 28.80 -3.09
C ILE A 94 3.12 27.34 -3.56
N VAL A 95 2.17 26.48 -3.28
CA VAL A 95 2.14 25.09 -3.77
C VAL A 95 1.56 25.08 -5.17
N SER A 96 2.38 24.82 -6.19
CA SER A 96 1.88 24.67 -7.57
C SER A 96 1.18 23.33 -7.77
N ASP A 97 1.80 22.26 -7.28
CA ASP A 97 1.33 20.89 -7.45
C ASP A 97 1.72 19.98 -6.28
N ILE A 98 1.11 18.79 -6.25
CA ILE A 98 1.35 17.76 -5.24
C ILE A 98 1.76 16.47 -5.95
N CYS A 99 2.97 16.00 -5.66
CA CYS A 99 3.50 14.77 -6.25
C CYS A 99 3.28 13.54 -5.35
N GLU A 100 3.12 12.39 -6.00
CA GLU A 100 3.13 11.09 -5.36
C GLU A 100 4.53 10.79 -4.81
N MET A 101 4.62 10.62 -3.48
CA MET A 101 5.85 10.26 -2.81
C MET A 101 5.52 9.48 -1.55
N TYR A 102 6.08 8.26 -1.41
CA TYR A 102 5.71 7.34 -0.34
C TYR A 102 6.50 7.53 0.95
N ILE A 103 7.72 8.08 0.88
CA ILE A 103 8.62 8.20 2.02
C ILE A 103 9.26 9.58 2.06
N GLY A 104 9.19 10.20 3.23
CA GLY A 104 9.76 11.52 3.50
C GLY A 104 8.91 12.69 3.03
N HIS A 105 9.28 13.86 3.53
CA HIS A 105 8.67 15.12 3.14
C HIS A 105 9.60 15.85 2.20
N PHE A 106 9.13 16.17 1.01
CA PHE A 106 9.92 16.82 -0.02
C PHE A 106 9.22 18.08 -0.54
N ILE A 107 10.07 19.06 -0.88
CA ILE A 107 9.71 20.26 -1.63
C ILE A 107 10.64 20.29 -2.84
N PHE A 108 10.07 20.38 -4.03
CA PHE A 108 10.80 20.57 -5.28
C PHE A 108 10.51 21.96 -5.81
N MET A 109 11.56 22.66 -6.21
CA MET A 109 11.48 24.07 -6.59
C MET A 109 12.40 24.34 -7.77
N ASN A 110 12.01 25.23 -8.67
CA ASN A 110 12.88 25.70 -9.74
C ASN A 110 13.89 26.73 -9.22
N GLU A 111 15.03 26.86 -9.88
CA GLU A 111 16.08 27.82 -9.52
C GLU A 111 15.57 29.25 -9.43
N SER A 112 14.77 29.69 -10.43
CA SER A 112 14.22 31.05 -10.47
C SER A 112 13.32 31.37 -9.26
N TYR A 113 12.49 30.40 -8.87
CA TYR A 113 11.62 30.57 -7.71
C TYR A 113 12.41 30.51 -6.39
N TYR A 114 13.46 29.68 -6.33
CA TYR A 114 14.39 29.66 -5.20
C TYR A 114 15.01 31.02 -4.94
N GLN A 115 15.55 31.66 -5.98
CA GLN A 115 16.14 33.00 -5.85
C GLN A 115 15.11 34.04 -5.36
N THR A 116 13.87 33.93 -5.80
CA THR A 116 12.78 34.82 -5.38
C THR A 116 12.45 34.66 -3.89
N ILE A 117 12.34 33.40 -3.40
CA ILE A 117 11.94 33.12 -2.01
C ILE A 117 13.08 33.33 -1.02
N PHE A 118 14.29 32.92 -1.39
CA PHE A 118 15.43 32.98 -0.47
C PHE A 118 16.23 34.29 -0.57
N GLY A 119 16.14 34.99 -1.70
CA GLY A 119 16.89 36.21 -1.96
C GLY A 119 18.40 35.96 -2.11
N GLU A 120 18.80 34.72 -2.35
CA GLU A 120 20.19 34.28 -2.46
C GLU A 120 20.47 33.81 -3.89
N THR A 121 21.71 34.00 -4.36
CA THR A 121 22.16 33.45 -5.63
C THR A 121 22.20 31.94 -5.53
N TYR A 122 21.65 31.24 -6.51
CA TYR A 122 21.68 29.78 -6.57
C TYR A 122 23.13 29.26 -6.59
N SER A 123 23.40 28.32 -5.70
CA SER A 123 24.68 27.60 -5.66
C SER A 123 24.41 26.14 -5.28
N PRO A 124 24.71 25.20 -6.16
CA PRO A 124 24.51 23.77 -5.87
C PRO A 124 25.49 23.31 -4.78
N ASN A 125 25.02 22.45 -3.90
CA ASN A 125 25.80 21.87 -2.79
C ASN A 125 25.71 20.35 -2.74
N ALA A 126 24.97 19.72 -3.65
CA ALA A 126 24.84 18.29 -3.77
C ALA A 126 24.70 17.86 -5.24
N ASN A 127 24.77 16.56 -5.51
CA ASN A 127 24.56 15.99 -6.83
C ASN A 127 23.63 14.77 -6.74
N LEU A 128 22.65 14.69 -7.62
CA LEU A 128 21.98 13.45 -7.95
C LEU A 128 22.87 12.68 -8.94
N ILE A 129 23.14 11.42 -8.65
CA ILE A 129 24.08 10.61 -9.44
C ILE A 129 23.42 9.31 -9.85
N THR A 130 23.57 8.96 -11.12
CA THR A 130 23.27 7.63 -11.64
C THR A 130 24.56 6.92 -11.96
N LEU A 131 24.79 5.74 -11.42
CA LEU A 131 25.96 4.91 -11.73
C LEU A 131 25.73 4.13 -13.02
N ALA A 132 26.81 3.80 -13.72
CA ALA A 132 26.78 2.96 -14.92
C ALA A 132 26.38 1.51 -14.57
N ASP A 133 26.84 1.01 -13.41
CA ASP A 133 26.43 -0.25 -12.83
C ASP A 133 25.66 0.03 -11.53
N GLY A 134 24.36 -0.26 -11.57
CA GLY A 134 23.43 -0.08 -10.44
C GLY A 134 23.35 -1.29 -9.49
N SER A 135 24.25 -2.27 -9.61
CA SER A 135 24.29 -3.39 -8.67
C SER A 135 24.55 -2.91 -7.24
N ILE A 136 23.92 -3.58 -6.26
CA ILE A 136 24.02 -3.20 -4.83
C ILE A 136 25.47 -3.17 -4.36
N GLU A 137 26.27 -4.13 -4.82
CA GLU A 137 27.68 -4.22 -4.45
C GLU A 137 28.46 -3.01 -5.01
N ASN A 138 28.27 -2.68 -6.29
CA ASN A 138 28.93 -1.53 -6.88
C ASN A 138 28.48 -0.21 -6.25
N VAL A 139 27.17 -0.04 -6.00
CA VAL A 139 26.63 1.16 -5.33
C VAL A 139 27.28 1.35 -3.95
N ASN A 140 27.42 0.28 -3.16
CA ASN A 140 28.07 0.33 -1.86
C ASN A 140 29.56 0.70 -1.97
N ASN A 141 30.26 0.09 -2.92
CA ASN A 141 31.68 0.37 -3.13
C ASN A 141 31.90 1.83 -3.58
N GLN A 142 31.12 2.30 -4.55
CA GLN A 142 31.22 3.68 -5.04
C GLN A 142 30.83 4.69 -3.97
N ALA A 143 29.81 4.42 -3.15
CA ALA A 143 29.44 5.28 -2.05
C ALA A 143 30.56 5.42 -1.00
N ASN A 144 31.24 4.30 -0.69
CA ASN A 144 32.40 4.29 0.21
C ASN A 144 33.60 5.05 -0.39
N ASP A 145 33.75 5.06 -1.70
CA ASP A 145 34.82 5.81 -2.36
C ASP A 145 34.47 7.30 -2.45
N PHE A 146 33.21 7.65 -2.75
CA PHE A 146 32.78 9.05 -2.77
C PHE A 146 32.88 9.73 -1.41
N ILE A 147 32.51 9.05 -0.30
CA ILE A 147 32.59 9.65 1.03
C ILE A 147 34.03 10.00 1.45
N LYS A 148 35.06 9.38 0.85
CA LYS A 148 36.46 9.66 1.10
C LYS A 148 36.98 10.89 0.36
N LEU A 149 36.22 11.40 -0.62
CA LEU A 149 36.62 12.56 -1.38
C LEU A 149 36.52 13.83 -0.53
N ASP A 150 37.54 14.70 -0.65
CA ASP A 150 37.51 15.98 0.06
C ASP A 150 36.31 16.82 -0.34
N GLY A 151 35.62 17.37 0.67
CA GLY A 151 34.42 18.19 0.46
C GLY A 151 33.10 17.43 0.41
N ILE A 152 33.10 16.09 0.41
CA ILE A 152 31.87 15.28 0.52
C ILE A 152 31.53 15.07 2.00
N GLN A 153 30.37 15.56 2.42
CA GLN A 153 29.89 15.44 3.80
C GLN A 153 29.02 14.19 4.02
N GLY A 154 28.40 13.67 2.97
CA GLY A 154 27.54 12.51 3.06
C GLY A 154 27.15 11.95 1.70
N VAL A 155 26.82 10.67 1.67
CA VAL A 155 26.30 9.96 0.50
C VAL A 155 25.03 9.21 0.91
N VAL A 156 23.96 9.45 0.21
CA VAL A 156 22.69 8.74 0.41
C VAL A 156 22.50 7.74 -0.72
N GLN A 157 22.32 6.49 -0.35
CA GLN A 157 22.14 5.38 -1.28
C GLN A 157 20.67 4.96 -1.34
N ASN A 158 20.05 5.08 -2.51
CA ASN A 158 18.68 4.65 -2.72
C ASN A 158 18.51 3.12 -2.57
N THR A 159 19.52 2.35 -3.02
CA THR A 159 19.51 0.89 -2.91
C THR A 159 19.42 0.39 -1.45
N THR A 160 20.11 1.04 -0.53
CA THR A 160 20.07 0.71 0.91
C THR A 160 18.67 0.96 1.48
N LEU A 161 18.05 2.09 1.14
CA LEU A 161 16.68 2.40 1.56
C LEU A 161 15.68 1.40 0.99
N ILE A 162 15.77 1.08 -0.30
CA ILE A 162 14.91 0.08 -0.95
C ILE A 162 15.04 -1.28 -0.28
N ASN A 163 16.26 -1.72 0.04
CA ASN A 163 16.50 -3.01 0.71
C ASN A 163 15.92 -3.05 2.13
N GLN A 164 16.04 -1.96 2.89
CA GLN A 164 15.44 -1.87 4.22
C GLN A 164 13.92 -1.96 4.15
N ILE A 165 13.30 -1.24 3.20
CA ILE A 165 11.86 -1.27 2.97
C ILE A 165 11.42 -2.66 2.54
N ASN A 166 12.10 -3.28 1.57
CA ASN A 166 11.79 -4.63 1.11
C ASN A 166 11.88 -5.65 2.24
N THR A 167 12.85 -5.52 3.15
CA THR A 167 12.98 -6.40 4.32
C THR A 167 11.77 -6.26 5.25
N ILE A 168 11.32 -5.03 5.51
CA ILE A 168 10.14 -4.76 6.33
C ILE A 168 8.87 -5.31 5.64
N VAL A 169 8.70 -5.01 4.35
CA VAL A 169 7.55 -5.48 3.56
C VAL A 169 7.49 -7.01 3.52
N ASN A 170 8.60 -7.69 3.26
CA ASN A 170 8.66 -9.15 3.24
C ASN A 170 8.33 -9.77 4.61
N SER A 171 8.77 -9.13 5.70
CA SER A 171 8.45 -9.58 7.06
C SER A 171 6.96 -9.41 7.38
N LEU A 172 6.36 -8.29 6.97
CA LEU A 172 4.91 -8.05 7.10
C LEU A 172 4.11 -9.03 6.24
N ASP A 173 4.56 -9.30 5.01
CA ASP A 173 3.90 -10.24 4.11
C ASP A 173 3.86 -11.66 4.70
N MET A 174 4.95 -12.12 5.30
CA MET A 174 4.99 -13.41 6.01
C MET A 174 3.94 -13.48 7.14
N ILE A 175 3.83 -12.44 7.95
CA ILE A 175 2.83 -12.36 9.02
C ILE A 175 1.41 -12.39 8.44
N MET A 176 1.17 -11.61 7.37
CA MET A 176 -0.13 -11.58 6.70
C MET A 176 -0.51 -12.92 6.09
N GLN A 177 0.44 -13.66 5.50
CA GLN A 177 0.20 -15.01 4.99
C GLN A 177 -0.24 -15.97 6.10
N VAL A 178 0.39 -15.94 7.27
CA VAL A 178 -0.02 -16.75 8.42
C VAL A 178 -1.44 -16.40 8.86
N LEU A 179 -1.78 -15.11 8.95
CA LEU A 179 -3.13 -14.66 9.31
C LEU A 179 -4.18 -15.11 8.28
N ILE A 180 -3.86 -15.04 6.99
CA ILE A 180 -4.75 -15.52 5.91
C ILE A 180 -4.98 -17.04 6.06
N ILE A 181 -3.94 -17.83 6.29
CA ILE A 181 -4.07 -19.28 6.48
C ILE A 181 -4.98 -19.59 7.68
N VAL A 182 -4.79 -18.91 8.80
CA VAL A 182 -5.62 -19.08 9.99
C VAL A 182 -7.08 -18.71 9.72
N ALA A 183 -7.30 -17.58 9.00
CA ALA A 183 -8.65 -17.15 8.63
C ALA A 183 -9.34 -18.16 7.69
N VAL A 184 -8.61 -18.73 6.72
CA VAL A 184 -9.11 -19.77 5.82
C VAL A 184 -9.49 -21.03 6.60
N LEU A 185 -8.63 -21.49 7.51
CA LEU A 185 -8.91 -22.65 8.36
C LEU A 185 -10.17 -22.42 9.23
N LEU A 186 -10.29 -21.22 9.81
CA LEU A 186 -11.47 -20.85 10.59
C LEU A 186 -12.74 -20.87 9.72
N ALA A 187 -12.67 -20.31 8.51
CA ALA A 187 -13.79 -20.33 7.57
C ALA A 187 -14.22 -21.77 7.21
N VAL A 188 -13.28 -22.68 6.97
CA VAL A 188 -13.55 -24.12 6.71
C VAL A 188 -14.29 -24.74 7.89
N VAL A 189 -13.81 -24.52 9.13
CA VAL A 189 -14.42 -25.09 10.33
C VAL A 189 -15.84 -24.56 10.54
N ILE A 190 -16.03 -23.24 10.39
CA ILE A 190 -17.34 -22.62 10.58
C ILE A 190 -18.33 -23.11 9.51
N LEU A 191 -17.95 -23.07 8.24
CA LEU A 191 -18.82 -23.52 7.14
C LEU A 191 -19.14 -25.02 7.25
N TYR A 192 -18.17 -25.84 7.63
CA TYR A 192 -18.40 -27.27 7.87
C TYR A 192 -19.40 -27.50 9.00
N ASN A 193 -19.22 -26.83 10.15
CA ASN A 193 -20.13 -26.95 11.30
C ASN A 193 -21.54 -26.47 10.95
N LEU A 194 -21.66 -25.29 10.32
CA LEU A 194 -22.93 -24.74 9.90
C LEU A 194 -23.68 -25.71 8.96
N THR A 195 -22.97 -26.21 7.95
CA THR A 195 -23.57 -27.16 7.00
C THR A 195 -23.96 -28.46 7.68
N ASN A 196 -23.14 -28.95 8.61
CA ASN A 196 -23.41 -30.20 9.34
C ASN A 196 -24.64 -30.06 10.26
N ILE A 197 -24.81 -28.91 10.93
CA ILE A 197 -25.99 -28.59 11.75
C ILE A 197 -27.23 -28.52 10.85
N ASN A 198 -27.20 -27.78 9.73
CA ASN A 198 -28.31 -27.67 8.80
C ASN A 198 -28.75 -29.02 8.26
N VAL A 199 -27.80 -29.93 7.95
CA VAL A 199 -28.10 -31.30 7.52
C VAL A 199 -28.78 -32.08 8.65
N SER A 200 -28.27 -32.03 9.88
CA SER A 200 -28.75 -32.80 11.00
C SER A 200 -30.16 -32.36 11.44
N GLU A 201 -30.43 -31.04 11.43
CA GLU A 201 -31.77 -30.52 11.78
C GLU A 201 -32.82 -30.87 10.78
N ARG A 202 -32.48 -30.98 9.48
CA ARG A 202 -33.42 -31.25 8.37
C ARG A 202 -33.39 -32.70 7.87
N ILE A 203 -32.76 -33.61 8.59
CA ILE A 203 -32.52 -34.98 8.12
C ILE A 203 -33.83 -35.72 7.74
N ARG A 204 -34.91 -35.44 8.47
CA ARG A 204 -36.26 -36.03 8.17
C ARG A 204 -36.86 -35.48 6.88
N GLU A 205 -36.79 -34.15 6.69
CA GLU A 205 -37.27 -33.50 5.45
C GLU A 205 -36.50 -34.07 4.26
N LEU A 206 -35.19 -34.21 4.39
CA LEU A 206 -34.32 -34.77 3.36
C LEU A 206 -34.63 -36.21 3.06
N SER A 207 -34.89 -37.00 4.10
CA SER A 207 -35.30 -38.41 3.96
C SER A 207 -36.62 -38.55 3.24
N THR A 208 -37.59 -37.68 3.57
CA THR A 208 -38.90 -37.64 2.88
C THR A 208 -38.74 -37.28 1.40
N ILE A 209 -37.97 -36.28 1.07
CA ILE A 209 -37.70 -35.83 -0.31
C ILE A 209 -37.03 -36.94 -1.12
N LYS A 210 -36.08 -37.67 -0.48
CA LYS A 210 -35.37 -38.77 -1.13
C LYS A 210 -36.28 -39.99 -1.36
N VAL A 211 -37.14 -40.31 -0.41
CA VAL A 211 -38.14 -41.36 -0.59
C VAL A 211 -39.16 -41.06 -1.68
N LEU A 212 -39.47 -39.77 -1.91
CA LEU A 212 -40.29 -39.32 -3.02
C LEU A 212 -39.62 -39.40 -4.40
N GLY A 213 -38.36 -39.87 -4.46
CA GLY A 213 -37.64 -40.20 -5.69
C GLY A 213 -36.71 -39.11 -6.21
N PHE A 214 -36.40 -38.07 -5.40
CA PHE A 214 -35.44 -37.05 -5.79
C PHE A 214 -33.98 -37.60 -5.75
N TYR A 215 -33.16 -37.13 -6.69
CA TYR A 215 -31.74 -37.53 -6.77
C TYR A 215 -30.92 -36.90 -5.65
N ASP A 216 -29.84 -37.58 -5.23
CA ASP A 216 -28.95 -37.10 -4.17
C ASP A 216 -28.41 -35.68 -4.39
N LYS A 217 -28.16 -35.30 -5.65
CA LYS A 217 -27.70 -33.95 -6.01
C LYS A 217 -28.78 -32.87 -5.77
N GLU A 218 -30.04 -33.21 -6.01
CA GLU A 218 -31.16 -32.27 -5.81
C GLU A 218 -31.39 -32.04 -4.33
N VAL A 219 -31.31 -33.07 -3.53
CA VAL A 219 -31.43 -33.02 -2.08
C VAL A 219 -30.24 -32.19 -1.49
N THR A 220 -29.02 -32.43 -1.97
CA THR A 220 -27.87 -31.63 -1.57
C THR A 220 -28.04 -30.15 -1.94
N MET A 221 -28.47 -29.86 -3.15
CA MET A 221 -28.66 -28.47 -3.61
C MET A 221 -29.78 -27.75 -2.82
N TYR A 222 -30.78 -28.46 -2.34
CA TYR A 222 -31.84 -27.89 -1.50
C TYR A 222 -31.27 -27.31 -0.20
N ILE A 223 -30.38 -28.03 0.49
CA ILE A 223 -29.70 -27.54 1.70
C ILE A 223 -28.71 -26.44 1.36
N TYR A 224 -27.94 -26.66 0.29
CA TYR A 224 -26.84 -25.75 -0.08
C TYR A 224 -27.34 -24.38 -0.54
N ARG A 225 -28.57 -24.26 -1.00
CA ARG A 225 -29.19 -22.98 -1.40
C ARG A 225 -29.10 -21.95 -0.28
N GLU A 226 -29.36 -22.36 0.97
CA GLU A 226 -29.29 -21.47 2.14
C GLU A 226 -27.83 -21.12 2.45
N THR A 227 -26.95 -22.11 2.45
CA THR A 227 -25.51 -21.91 2.66
C THR A 227 -24.91 -20.98 1.60
N ILE A 228 -25.28 -21.11 0.33
CA ILE A 228 -24.84 -20.23 -0.75
C ILE A 228 -25.30 -18.79 -0.52
N LEU A 229 -26.57 -18.59 -0.15
CA LEU A 229 -27.10 -17.26 0.16
C LEU A 229 -26.36 -16.60 1.32
N LEU A 230 -26.13 -17.34 2.41
CA LEU A 230 -25.38 -16.86 3.56
C LEU A 230 -23.92 -16.57 3.20
N THR A 231 -23.31 -17.39 2.34
CA THR A 231 -21.94 -17.15 1.85
C THR A 231 -21.85 -15.86 1.04
N ILE A 232 -22.79 -15.61 0.13
CA ILE A 232 -22.83 -14.37 -0.66
C ILE A 232 -23.00 -13.16 0.25
N LEU A 233 -23.95 -13.21 1.20
CA LEU A 233 -24.13 -12.14 2.18
C LEU A 233 -22.87 -11.93 3.02
N GLY A 234 -22.23 -13.03 3.46
CA GLY A 234 -20.98 -12.97 4.21
C GLY A 234 -19.84 -12.31 3.44
N ILE A 235 -19.71 -12.58 2.14
CA ILE A 235 -18.72 -11.93 1.26
C ILE A 235 -18.98 -10.41 1.18
N LEU A 236 -20.24 -10.01 0.94
CA LEU A 236 -20.59 -8.59 0.81
C LEU A 236 -20.34 -7.82 2.12
N VAL A 237 -20.77 -8.37 3.24
CA VAL A 237 -20.53 -7.80 4.57
C VAL A 237 -19.02 -7.77 4.90
N GLY A 238 -18.31 -8.88 4.56
CA GLY A 238 -16.87 -8.99 4.74
C GLY A 238 -16.08 -7.94 3.96
N PHE A 239 -16.49 -7.61 2.73
CA PHE A 239 -15.89 -6.52 1.97
C PHE A 239 -16.11 -5.15 2.63
N GLY A 240 -17.30 -4.89 3.14
CA GLY A 240 -17.58 -3.65 3.87
C GLY A 240 -16.71 -3.47 5.11
N PHE A 241 -16.60 -4.51 5.95
CA PHE A 241 -15.71 -4.49 7.11
C PHE A 241 -14.23 -4.46 6.73
N GLY A 242 -13.85 -5.18 5.67
CA GLY A 242 -12.47 -5.20 5.15
C GLY A 242 -12.04 -3.82 4.68
N ASP A 243 -12.86 -3.11 3.91
CA ASP A 243 -12.58 -1.74 3.48
C ASP A 243 -12.51 -0.78 4.67
N ALA A 244 -13.46 -0.85 5.60
CA ALA A 244 -13.44 -0.01 6.80
C ALA A 244 -12.16 -0.22 7.64
N LEU A 245 -11.74 -1.48 7.83
CA LEU A 245 -10.49 -1.81 8.51
C LEU A 245 -9.27 -1.30 7.74
N TYR A 246 -9.26 -1.44 6.42
CA TYR A 246 -8.19 -0.93 5.58
C TYR A 246 -8.04 0.58 5.70
N GLN A 247 -9.12 1.34 5.60
CA GLN A 247 -9.12 2.79 5.79
C GLN A 247 -8.64 3.19 7.17
N TYR A 248 -9.04 2.45 8.21
CA TYR A 248 -8.56 2.66 9.56
C TYR A 248 -7.04 2.44 9.68
N ILE A 249 -6.51 1.36 9.08
CA ILE A 249 -5.08 1.07 9.06
C ILE A 249 -4.32 2.20 8.36
N LEU A 250 -4.77 2.65 7.18
CA LEU A 250 -4.16 3.76 6.45
C LEU A 250 -4.12 5.07 7.24
N ALA A 251 -5.10 5.30 8.12
CA ALA A 251 -5.17 6.52 8.91
C ALA A 251 -4.32 6.50 10.18
N VAL A 252 -4.06 5.31 10.75
CA VAL A 252 -3.50 5.18 12.11
C VAL A 252 -2.09 4.59 12.11
N VAL A 253 -1.82 3.62 11.23
CA VAL A 253 -0.58 2.83 11.29
C VAL A 253 0.64 3.54 10.68
N PRO A 254 0.54 4.27 9.54
CA PRO A 254 1.74 4.84 8.93
C PRO A 254 2.37 5.91 9.82
N PRO A 255 3.71 5.91 9.95
CA PRO A 255 4.45 7.04 10.51
C PRO A 255 4.12 8.36 9.77
N GLU A 256 4.41 9.49 10.40
CA GLU A 256 4.05 10.79 9.81
C GLU A 256 4.78 11.11 8.51
N ASP A 257 5.96 10.51 8.31
CA ASP A 257 6.80 10.63 7.10
C ASP A 257 6.57 9.54 6.06
N VAL A 258 5.67 8.57 6.31
CA VAL A 258 5.37 7.47 5.38
C VAL A 258 3.91 7.54 4.92
N MET A 259 3.70 7.23 3.66
CA MET A 259 2.39 7.11 3.07
C MET A 259 2.21 5.71 2.47
N PHE A 260 1.11 5.03 2.81
CA PHE A 260 0.71 3.80 2.15
C PHE A 260 -0.18 4.12 0.93
N ASP A 261 -0.14 3.23 -0.06
CA ASP A 261 -1.02 3.37 -1.23
C ASP A 261 -2.49 3.21 -0.80
N PRO A 262 -3.35 4.22 -1.00
CA PRO A 262 -4.75 4.11 -0.64
C PRO A 262 -5.58 3.26 -1.62
N ALA A 263 -5.01 2.83 -2.75
CA ALA A 263 -5.72 2.05 -3.76
C ALA A 263 -5.77 0.57 -3.40
N LEU A 264 -6.98 0.02 -3.27
CA LEU A 264 -7.18 -1.41 -3.16
C LEU A 264 -7.10 -2.03 -4.57
N GLY A 265 -6.12 -2.92 -4.76
CA GLY A 265 -6.01 -3.69 -6.00
C GLY A 265 -7.20 -4.66 -6.19
N ALA A 266 -7.57 -4.96 -7.43
CA ALA A 266 -8.64 -5.91 -7.74
C ALA A 266 -8.42 -7.31 -7.12
N THR A 267 -7.17 -7.69 -6.88
CA THR A 267 -6.78 -8.94 -6.23
C THR A 267 -7.32 -9.05 -4.80
N ALA A 268 -7.45 -7.93 -4.07
CA ALA A 268 -8.00 -7.89 -2.71
C ALA A 268 -9.47 -8.34 -2.66
N PHE A 269 -10.21 -8.20 -3.75
CA PHE A 269 -11.60 -8.65 -3.87
C PHE A 269 -11.71 -10.03 -4.51
N ILE A 270 -10.92 -10.32 -5.54
CA ILE A 270 -11.02 -11.56 -6.33
C ILE A 270 -10.53 -12.76 -5.52
N VAL A 271 -9.39 -12.66 -4.84
CA VAL A 271 -8.80 -13.80 -4.11
C VAL A 271 -9.71 -14.35 -3.01
N PRO A 272 -10.30 -13.53 -2.12
CA PRO A 272 -11.24 -14.02 -1.10
C PRO A 272 -12.48 -14.68 -1.71
N VAL A 273 -13.04 -14.11 -2.78
CA VAL A 273 -14.23 -14.71 -3.45
C VAL A 273 -13.89 -16.09 -3.99
N ILE A 274 -12.79 -16.25 -4.70
CA ILE A 274 -12.36 -17.54 -5.25
C ILE A 274 -12.11 -18.54 -4.11
N THR A 275 -11.43 -18.12 -3.06
CA THR A 275 -11.10 -19.00 -1.91
C THR A 275 -12.35 -19.49 -1.20
N ILE A 276 -13.27 -18.59 -0.85
CA ILE A 276 -14.51 -18.96 -0.16
C ILE A 276 -15.41 -19.81 -1.06
N THR A 277 -15.50 -19.48 -2.35
CA THR A 277 -16.25 -20.27 -3.32
C THR A 277 -15.69 -21.69 -3.45
N ALA A 278 -14.36 -21.83 -3.54
CA ALA A 278 -13.68 -23.14 -3.58
C ALA A 278 -13.98 -23.97 -2.32
N ILE A 279 -13.90 -23.35 -1.14
CA ILE A 279 -14.22 -24.00 0.14
C ILE A 279 -15.69 -24.47 0.13
N THR A 280 -16.62 -23.60 -0.26
CA THR A 280 -18.06 -23.92 -0.30
C THR A 280 -18.33 -25.09 -1.24
N VAL A 281 -17.73 -25.10 -2.43
CA VAL A 281 -17.87 -26.19 -3.40
C VAL A 281 -17.30 -27.52 -2.85
N LEU A 282 -16.08 -27.48 -2.26
CA LEU A 282 -15.45 -28.65 -1.64
C LEU A 282 -16.32 -29.23 -0.53
N LEU A 283 -16.85 -28.39 0.35
CA LEU A 283 -17.76 -28.81 1.41
C LEU A 283 -19.05 -29.39 0.82
N GLY A 284 -19.58 -28.84 -0.26
CA GLY A 284 -20.72 -29.39 -0.99
C GLY A 284 -20.49 -30.81 -1.48
N ILE A 285 -19.29 -31.08 -2.01
CA ILE A 285 -18.92 -32.43 -2.45
C ILE A 285 -18.83 -33.40 -1.26
N ILE A 286 -18.24 -32.98 -0.14
CA ILE A 286 -18.10 -33.78 1.08
C ILE A 286 -19.50 -34.12 1.63
N ILE A 287 -20.39 -33.15 1.74
CA ILE A 287 -21.74 -33.34 2.25
C ILE A 287 -22.57 -34.23 1.30
N ASN A 288 -22.46 -34.03 -0.01
CA ASN A 288 -23.14 -34.89 -0.99
C ASN A 288 -22.71 -36.36 -0.83
N ARG A 289 -21.43 -36.60 -0.56
CA ARG A 289 -20.94 -37.98 -0.24
C ARG A 289 -21.51 -38.48 1.07
N LYS A 290 -21.56 -37.66 2.12
CA LYS A 290 -22.11 -38.02 3.43
C LYS A 290 -23.60 -38.36 3.33
N LEU A 291 -24.40 -37.59 2.60
CA LEU A 291 -25.82 -37.81 2.40
C LEU A 291 -26.12 -39.13 1.67
N LYS A 292 -25.22 -39.61 0.81
CA LYS A 292 -25.34 -40.91 0.14
C LYS A 292 -25.22 -42.12 1.09
N THR A 293 -24.49 -41.98 2.18
CA THR A 293 -24.22 -43.05 3.15
C THR A 293 -25.22 -43.11 4.30
N ILE A 294 -26.12 -42.10 4.41
CA ILE A 294 -27.17 -42.11 5.45
C ILE A 294 -28.31 -43.05 5.05
N ASP A 295 -28.61 -44.02 5.92
CA ASP A 295 -29.82 -44.84 5.75
C ASP A 295 -31.08 -44.04 6.07
N MET A 296 -31.80 -43.66 5.02
CA MET A 296 -32.96 -42.80 5.12
C MET A 296 -34.17 -43.48 5.75
N LEU A 297 -34.23 -44.84 5.72
CA LEU A 297 -35.29 -45.59 6.37
C LEU A 297 -35.09 -45.62 7.89
N GLU A 298 -33.87 -45.69 8.35
CA GLU A 298 -33.53 -45.66 9.78
C GLU A 298 -33.76 -44.24 10.35
N ALA A 299 -33.43 -43.21 9.59
CA ALA A 299 -33.69 -41.81 9.96
C ALA A 299 -35.19 -41.46 10.11
N LEU A 300 -36.05 -42.15 9.38
CA LEU A 300 -37.49 -41.99 9.51
C LEU A 300 -38.08 -42.79 10.67
N LYS A 301 -37.46 -43.92 11.08
CA LYS A 301 -37.90 -44.83 12.14
C LYS A 301 -37.46 -44.38 13.56
N SER A 302 -36.46 -43.57 13.69
CA SER A 302 -35.85 -43.16 14.99
C SER A 302 -36.70 -42.25 15.87
N VAL A 303 -38.04 -42.33 15.77
CA VAL A 303 -39.05 -41.51 16.50
C VAL A 303 -40.23 -42.33 16.98
N GLU A 304 -39.99 -43.51 17.44
CA GLU A 304 -40.91 -44.20 18.39
C GLU A 304 -40.25 -44.36 19.76
#